data_5668a15825563728fe6b474149eb808c
#
_entry.id   5668a15825563728fe6b474149eb808c
#
_cell.length_a   1.000
_cell.length_b   1.000
_cell.length_c   1.000
_cell.angle_alpha   90.00
_cell.angle_beta   90.00
_cell.angle_gamma   90.00
#
_symmetry.space_group_name_H-M   'P 1'
#
loop_
_entity.id
_entity.type
_entity.pdbx_description
1 polymer ?
#
loop_
_entity_poly.entity_id
_entity_poly.type
_entity_poly.pdbx_seq_one_letter_code
_entity_poly.pdbx_strand_id
1 'polypeptide(L)'
;MAEKILIIDDDIDTLKLVGLMLQKQGYTIVAASNGPQGLEQAERENPDLILLDVMMPEMDGYEVTKRLRANPLTTNTPILMFTAKTQLDDKVTGFEAGADDYLTKPTHPSELHAHVKALLARTSKGKLSTTPLPTDVPAMTIGVLAPRGGQGVSTVAVNLGHALRLATKADVIVAELRPGMGSIGPDLGDSNPKALTDLLTGNVGEMTRQKVKEDLYVHETGLRLLFGSTQPKDATLVNSLAPMEALVNRLTYLTPYLVLDLGAGLTPLVQKMVSFCNIVFVLAEPVPNAVNHSKMLMDDLADLGVTRQCIKVIVVNRIRSDTQLNMSQMEELLGQAPVVAITPAPELMYMSARGKTTAIAARPDSLTAQQFSKLATAVLEFEKQK
;
A
#
# COMPACT_ATOMS: atom_id res chain seq x y z
N MET A 1 -14.32 -21.16 2.70
CA MET A 1 -15.77 -21.23 2.38
C MET A 1 -15.88 -20.98 0.89
N ALA A 2 -16.86 -21.58 0.20
CA ALA A 2 -17.05 -21.30 -1.23
C ALA A 2 -17.51 -19.84 -1.40
N GLU A 3 -16.93 -19.12 -2.38
CA GLU A 3 -17.30 -17.74 -2.67
C GLU A 3 -18.74 -17.68 -3.18
N LYS A 4 -19.49 -16.66 -2.71
CA LYS A 4 -20.91 -16.47 -3.00
C LYS A 4 -21.08 -15.43 -4.13
N ILE A 5 -21.76 -15.82 -5.20
CA ILE A 5 -22.05 -14.95 -6.34
C ILE A 5 -23.55 -14.69 -6.43
N LEU A 6 -23.95 -13.41 -6.45
CA LEU A 6 -25.32 -12.99 -6.74
C LEU A 6 -25.44 -12.73 -8.23
N ILE A 7 -26.41 -13.36 -8.89
CA ILE A 7 -26.76 -13.14 -10.29
C ILE A 7 -28.08 -12.40 -10.35
N ILE A 8 -28.11 -11.26 -11.02
CA ILE A 8 -29.30 -10.41 -11.20
C ILE A 8 -29.58 -10.29 -12.71
N ASP A 9 -30.67 -10.89 -13.15
CA ASP A 9 -31.05 -10.96 -14.57
C ASP A 9 -32.56 -11.25 -14.68
N ASP A 10 -33.30 -10.59 -15.55
CA ASP A 10 -34.73 -10.82 -15.72
C ASP A 10 -35.05 -12.08 -16.53
N ASP A 11 -34.07 -12.60 -17.28
CA ASP A 11 -34.19 -13.86 -18.01
C ASP A 11 -33.89 -15.07 -17.11
N ILE A 12 -34.94 -15.81 -16.76
CA ILE A 12 -34.84 -17.00 -15.90
C ILE A 12 -33.96 -18.11 -16.50
N ASP A 13 -33.90 -18.22 -17.83
CA ASP A 13 -33.09 -19.23 -18.49
C ASP A 13 -31.60 -18.86 -18.41
N THR A 14 -31.28 -17.58 -18.55
CA THR A 14 -29.94 -17.04 -18.29
C THR A 14 -29.52 -17.28 -16.81
N LEU A 15 -30.38 -16.98 -15.84
CA LEU A 15 -30.12 -17.23 -14.43
C LEU A 15 -29.77 -18.71 -14.17
N LYS A 16 -30.55 -19.66 -14.71
CA LYS A 16 -30.31 -21.10 -14.57
C LYS A 16 -28.99 -21.53 -15.22
N LEU A 17 -28.76 -21.09 -16.49
CA LEU A 17 -27.61 -21.51 -17.26
C LEU A 17 -26.30 -21.00 -16.63
N VAL A 18 -26.24 -19.71 -16.32
CA VAL A 18 -25.08 -19.06 -15.71
C VAL A 18 -24.87 -19.59 -14.28
N GLY A 19 -25.94 -19.76 -13.52
CA GLY A 19 -25.89 -20.35 -12.19
C GLY A 19 -25.27 -21.75 -12.20
N LEU A 20 -25.73 -22.65 -13.10
CA LEU A 20 -25.17 -23.98 -13.25
C LEU A 20 -23.69 -23.98 -13.69
N MET A 21 -23.31 -23.07 -14.58
CA MET A 21 -21.93 -22.91 -15.02
C MET A 21 -21.01 -22.56 -13.86
N LEU A 22 -21.38 -21.60 -13.03
CA LEU A 22 -20.60 -21.13 -11.89
C LEU A 22 -20.64 -22.12 -10.73
N GLN A 23 -21.76 -22.79 -10.46
CA GLN A 23 -21.83 -23.87 -9.47
C GLN A 23 -20.88 -25.04 -9.77
N LYS A 24 -20.74 -25.41 -11.05
CA LYS A 24 -19.76 -26.44 -11.48
C LYS A 24 -18.31 -26.04 -11.19
N GLN A 25 -18.03 -24.75 -11.03
CA GLN A 25 -16.71 -24.21 -10.66
C GLN A 25 -16.53 -24.09 -9.15
N GLY A 26 -17.54 -24.48 -8.34
CA GLY A 26 -17.46 -24.51 -6.88
C GLY A 26 -18.01 -23.25 -6.18
N TYR A 27 -18.65 -22.33 -6.89
CA TYR A 27 -19.26 -21.14 -6.32
C TYR A 27 -20.63 -21.41 -5.74
N THR A 28 -21.00 -20.69 -4.67
CA THR A 28 -22.37 -20.66 -4.13
C THR A 28 -23.15 -19.56 -4.86
N ILE A 29 -24.32 -19.90 -5.40
CA ILE A 29 -25.10 -18.98 -6.24
C ILE A 29 -26.36 -18.52 -5.49
N VAL A 30 -26.59 -17.20 -5.52
CA VAL A 30 -27.84 -16.53 -5.19
C VAL A 30 -28.36 -15.91 -6.46
N ALA A 31 -29.68 -15.96 -6.71
CA ALA A 31 -30.30 -15.44 -7.91
C ALA A 31 -31.41 -14.45 -7.58
N ALA A 32 -31.49 -13.38 -8.38
CA ALA A 32 -32.57 -12.40 -8.34
C ALA A 32 -33.04 -12.12 -9.77
N SER A 33 -34.35 -12.02 -9.95
CA SER A 33 -34.99 -11.86 -11.27
C SER A 33 -35.32 -10.42 -11.63
N ASN A 34 -34.93 -9.43 -10.83
CA ASN A 34 -35.11 -8.00 -11.08
C ASN A 34 -34.22 -7.16 -10.18
N GLY A 35 -34.08 -5.86 -10.49
CA GLY A 35 -33.24 -4.92 -9.75
C GLY A 35 -33.57 -4.79 -8.26
N PRO A 36 -34.83 -4.52 -7.84
CA PRO A 36 -35.24 -4.44 -6.44
C PRO A 36 -34.91 -5.69 -5.62
N GLN A 37 -35.20 -6.88 -6.15
CA GLN A 37 -34.84 -8.15 -5.51
C GLN A 37 -33.34 -8.33 -5.41
N GLY A 38 -32.60 -7.90 -6.45
CA GLY A 38 -31.14 -7.92 -6.46
C GLY A 38 -30.52 -7.07 -5.34
N LEU A 39 -31.04 -5.87 -5.12
CA LEU A 39 -30.60 -4.99 -4.04
C LEU A 39 -30.85 -5.60 -2.65
N GLU A 40 -32.06 -6.13 -2.42
CA GLU A 40 -32.42 -6.82 -1.17
C GLU A 40 -31.51 -8.04 -0.90
N GLN A 41 -31.29 -8.86 -1.93
CA GLN A 41 -30.45 -10.05 -1.82
C GLN A 41 -28.97 -9.67 -1.59
N ALA A 42 -28.47 -8.59 -2.21
CA ALA A 42 -27.11 -8.11 -2.00
C ALA A 42 -26.86 -7.72 -0.54
N GLU A 43 -27.81 -7.04 0.10
CA GLU A 43 -27.70 -6.67 1.51
C GLU A 43 -27.79 -7.87 2.45
N ARG A 44 -28.73 -8.78 2.21
CA ARG A 44 -28.98 -9.92 3.08
C ARG A 44 -27.91 -10.99 3.00
N GLU A 45 -27.46 -11.30 1.79
CA GLU A 45 -26.58 -12.42 1.51
C GLU A 45 -25.10 -12.06 1.51
N ASN A 46 -24.77 -10.76 1.43
CA ASN A 46 -23.41 -10.23 1.39
C ASN A 46 -22.50 -10.99 0.40
N PRO A 47 -22.84 -10.98 -0.91
CA PRO A 47 -22.14 -11.77 -1.90
C PRO A 47 -20.68 -11.29 -2.12
N ASP A 48 -19.81 -12.20 -2.54
CA ASP A 48 -18.41 -11.91 -2.88
C ASP A 48 -18.28 -11.28 -4.27
N LEU A 49 -19.29 -11.44 -5.14
CA LEU A 49 -19.38 -10.85 -6.48
C LEU A 49 -20.84 -10.73 -6.91
N ILE A 50 -21.18 -9.69 -7.64
CA ILE A 50 -22.48 -9.50 -8.29
C ILE A 50 -22.29 -9.57 -9.81
N LEU A 51 -23.02 -10.48 -10.46
CA LEU A 51 -23.17 -10.56 -11.90
C LEU A 51 -24.50 -9.93 -12.26
N LEU A 52 -24.51 -8.87 -13.07
CA LEU A 52 -25.65 -7.98 -13.24
C LEU A 52 -25.96 -7.76 -14.72
N ASP A 53 -27.18 -8.07 -15.14
CA ASP A 53 -27.64 -7.60 -16.44
C ASP A 53 -27.98 -6.11 -16.43
N VAL A 54 -27.74 -5.45 -17.56
CA VAL A 54 -28.06 -4.03 -17.77
C VAL A 54 -29.52 -3.87 -18.21
N MET A 55 -30.01 -4.79 -19.04
CA MET A 55 -31.31 -4.65 -19.75
C MET A 55 -32.43 -5.33 -18.91
N MET A 56 -32.82 -4.72 -17.82
CA MET A 56 -33.93 -5.22 -16.99
C MET A 56 -35.10 -4.22 -16.97
N PRO A 57 -36.38 -4.71 -16.92
CA PRO A 57 -37.55 -3.84 -16.81
C PRO A 57 -37.57 -3.14 -15.42
N GLU A 58 -38.23 -1.98 -15.37
CA GLU A 58 -38.44 -1.13 -14.19
C GLU A 58 -37.20 -0.48 -13.63
N MET A 59 -36.11 -1.23 -13.41
CA MET A 59 -34.82 -0.75 -12.88
C MET A 59 -33.69 -1.39 -13.67
N ASP A 60 -32.97 -0.60 -14.46
CA ASP A 60 -31.83 -1.09 -15.23
C ASP A 60 -30.60 -1.36 -14.37
N GLY A 61 -29.62 -2.09 -14.92
CA GLY A 61 -28.40 -2.45 -14.20
C GLY A 61 -27.53 -1.26 -13.81
N TYR A 62 -27.63 -0.14 -14.52
CA TYR A 62 -26.90 1.07 -14.15
C TYR A 62 -27.46 1.70 -12.87
N GLU A 63 -28.77 1.76 -12.73
CA GLU A 63 -29.44 2.25 -11.52
C GLU A 63 -29.20 1.30 -10.34
N VAL A 64 -29.25 -0.02 -10.56
CA VAL A 64 -28.87 -1.02 -9.53
C VAL A 64 -27.45 -0.78 -9.06
N THR A 65 -26.50 -0.60 -9.99
CA THR A 65 -25.09 -0.34 -9.66
C THR A 65 -24.92 0.92 -8.83
N LYS A 66 -25.55 2.03 -9.19
CA LYS A 66 -25.50 3.28 -8.43
C LYS A 66 -26.00 3.10 -7.00
N ARG A 67 -27.10 2.36 -6.81
CA ARG A 67 -27.66 2.08 -5.48
C ARG A 67 -26.76 1.16 -4.65
N LEU A 68 -26.19 0.13 -5.27
CA LEU A 68 -25.20 -0.74 -4.63
C LEU A 68 -23.95 0.05 -4.18
N ARG A 69 -23.50 1.01 -4.98
CA ARG A 69 -22.35 1.87 -4.64
C ARG A 69 -22.67 2.91 -3.57
N ALA A 70 -23.92 3.34 -3.47
CA ALA A 70 -24.37 4.25 -2.42
C ALA A 70 -24.59 3.57 -1.05
N ASN A 71 -24.72 2.23 -1.02
CA ASN A 71 -24.94 1.48 0.20
C ASN A 71 -23.60 1.01 0.82
N PRO A 72 -23.27 1.38 2.08
CA PRO A 72 -22.02 0.98 2.74
C PRO A 72 -21.76 -0.53 2.81
N LEU A 73 -22.82 -1.36 2.83
CA LEU A 73 -22.70 -2.82 2.91
C LEU A 73 -22.27 -3.45 1.58
N THR A 74 -22.63 -2.84 0.44
CA THR A 74 -22.42 -3.40 -0.90
C THR A 74 -21.48 -2.57 -1.77
N THR A 75 -21.05 -1.40 -1.28
CA THR A 75 -20.21 -0.45 -2.04
C THR A 75 -18.91 -1.05 -2.58
N ASN A 76 -18.35 -2.03 -1.89
CA ASN A 76 -17.08 -2.69 -2.25
C ASN A 76 -17.28 -4.06 -2.91
N THR A 77 -18.52 -4.54 -3.06
CA THR A 77 -18.78 -5.81 -3.74
C THR A 77 -18.50 -5.64 -5.23
N PRO A 78 -17.61 -6.45 -5.85
CA PRO A 78 -17.33 -6.32 -7.27
C PRO A 78 -18.57 -6.61 -8.11
N ILE A 79 -18.78 -5.78 -9.12
CA ILE A 79 -19.91 -5.85 -10.03
C ILE A 79 -19.37 -6.11 -11.44
N LEU A 80 -19.73 -7.28 -12.00
CA LEU A 80 -19.50 -7.63 -13.39
C LEU A 80 -20.81 -7.41 -14.16
N MET A 81 -20.82 -6.43 -15.05
CA MET A 81 -21.95 -6.26 -15.98
C MET A 81 -21.92 -7.35 -17.05
N PHE A 82 -22.99 -8.12 -17.16
CA PHE A 82 -23.13 -9.24 -18.10
C PHE A 82 -24.38 -9.04 -18.96
N THR A 83 -24.25 -8.43 -20.14
CA THR A 83 -25.37 -7.93 -20.91
C THR A 83 -25.21 -8.15 -22.41
N ALA A 84 -26.33 -8.10 -23.15
CA ALA A 84 -26.37 -8.14 -24.62
C ALA A 84 -25.90 -6.84 -25.28
N LYS A 85 -25.74 -5.74 -24.53
CA LYS A 85 -25.26 -4.45 -25.08
C LYS A 85 -23.79 -4.55 -25.45
N THR A 86 -23.44 -4.08 -26.65
CA THR A 86 -22.11 -4.23 -27.23
C THR A 86 -21.45 -2.91 -27.63
N GLN A 87 -22.17 -1.78 -27.54
CA GLN A 87 -21.66 -0.48 -27.99
C GLN A 87 -20.65 0.07 -26.97
N LEU A 88 -19.68 0.82 -27.46
CA LEU A 88 -18.61 1.41 -26.66
C LEU A 88 -19.16 2.37 -25.60
N ASP A 89 -20.17 3.16 -25.97
CA ASP A 89 -20.84 4.12 -25.09
C ASP A 89 -21.55 3.44 -23.91
N ASP A 90 -22.10 2.24 -24.10
CA ASP A 90 -22.72 1.44 -23.03
C ASP A 90 -21.68 0.96 -22.00
N LYS A 91 -20.46 0.63 -22.44
CA LYS A 91 -19.36 0.25 -21.54
C LYS A 91 -18.88 1.44 -20.71
N VAL A 92 -18.73 2.61 -21.33
CA VAL A 92 -18.36 3.85 -20.63
C VAL A 92 -19.40 4.19 -19.56
N THR A 93 -20.68 4.15 -19.89
CA THR A 93 -21.79 4.38 -18.96
C THR A 93 -21.78 3.39 -17.80
N GLY A 94 -21.43 2.11 -18.05
CA GLY A 94 -21.30 1.08 -17.02
C GLY A 94 -20.19 1.37 -16.01
N PHE A 95 -19.03 1.77 -16.51
CA PHE A 95 -17.90 2.14 -15.62
C PHE A 95 -18.18 3.45 -14.88
N GLU A 96 -18.83 4.44 -15.51
CA GLU A 96 -19.27 5.67 -14.84
C GLU A 96 -20.32 5.41 -13.75
N ALA A 97 -21.17 4.39 -13.91
CA ALA A 97 -22.11 3.96 -12.89
C ALA A 97 -21.42 3.24 -11.71
N GLY A 98 -20.15 2.80 -11.88
CA GLY A 98 -19.34 2.16 -10.83
C GLY A 98 -19.18 0.63 -10.99
N ALA A 99 -19.38 0.06 -12.18
CA ALA A 99 -19.06 -1.34 -12.45
C ALA A 99 -17.54 -1.58 -12.47
N ASP A 100 -17.12 -2.77 -12.07
CA ASP A 100 -15.68 -3.15 -12.00
C ASP A 100 -15.23 -3.83 -13.30
N ASP A 101 -16.15 -4.44 -14.06
CA ASP A 101 -15.86 -5.08 -15.32
C ASP A 101 -17.13 -5.24 -16.16
N TYR A 102 -16.97 -5.57 -17.45
CA TYR A 102 -18.06 -5.66 -18.41
C TYR A 102 -17.84 -6.85 -19.36
N LEU A 103 -18.84 -7.71 -19.48
CA LEU A 103 -18.81 -8.90 -20.34
C LEU A 103 -20.09 -8.97 -21.18
N THR A 104 -19.95 -9.24 -22.49
CA THR A 104 -21.09 -9.27 -23.41
C THR A 104 -21.65 -10.68 -23.58
N LYS A 105 -23.00 -10.78 -23.65
CA LYS A 105 -23.72 -12.01 -24.01
C LYS A 105 -23.81 -12.14 -25.56
N PRO A 106 -23.68 -13.34 -26.13
CA PRO A 106 -23.28 -14.60 -25.51
C PRO A 106 -21.76 -14.67 -25.30
N THR A 107 -21.34 -15.36 -24.24
CA THR A 107 -19.93 -15.57 -23.94
C THR A 107 -19.62 -17.06 -23.70
N HIS A 108 -18.36 -17.44 -23.90
CA HIS A 108 -17.93 -18.80 -23.61
C HIS A 108 -17.80 -19.03 -22.08
N PRO A 109 -18.20 -20.20 -21.53
CA PRO A 109 -18.11 -20.48 -20.09
C PRO A 109 -16.74 -20.23 -19.47
N SER A 110 -15.67 -20.50 -20.22
CA SER A 110 -14.29 -20.25 -19.75
C SER A 110 -13.96 -18.76 -19.65
N GLU A 111 -14.53 -17.91 -20.48
CA GLU A 111 -14.35 -16.47 -20.46
C GLU A 111 -15.07 -15.85 -19.26
N LEU A 112 -16.35 -16.22 -19.05
CA LEU A 112 -17.09 -15.83 -17.85
C LEU A 112 -16.35 -16.23 -16.58
N HIS A 113 -15.88 -17.47 -16.50
CA HIS A 113 -15.13 -17.96 -15.35
C HIS A 113 -13.82 -17.18 -15.15
N ALA A 114 -13.10 -16.83 -16.22
CA ALA A 114 -11.88 -16.02 -16.11
C ALA A 114 -12.13 -14.64 -15.54
N HIS A 115 -13.19 -13.92 -15.98
CA HIS A 115 -13.58 -12.62 -15.44
C HIS A 115 -14.01 -12.72 -13.99
N VAL A 116 -14.89 -13.68 -13.64
CA VAL A 116 -15.32 -13.95 -12.25
C VAL A 116 -14.13 -14.23 -11.35
N LYS A 117 -13.24 -15.13 -11.77
CA LYS A 117 -12.02 -15.48 -11.02
C LYS A 117 -11.08 -14.27 -10.83
N ALA A 118 -10.92 -13.45 -11.87
CA ALA A 118 -10.08 -12.24 -11.79
C ALA A 118 -10.64 -11.21 -10.81
N LEU A 119 -11.97 -10.99 -10.82
CA LEU A 119 -12.64 -10.08 -9.90
C LEU A 119 -12.59 -10.60 -8.46
N LEU A 120 -12.91 -11.88 -8.23
CA LEU A 120 -12.81 -12.52 -6.91
C LEU A 120 -11.37 -12.56 -6.39
N ALA A 121 -10.37 -12.75 -7.24
CA ALA A 121 -8.97 -12.69 -6.85
C ALA A 121 -8.53 -11.27 -6.44
N ARG A 122 -9.12 -10.22 -7.03
CA ARG A 122 -8.95 -8.83 -6.59
C ARG A 122 -9.58 -8.63 -5.21
N THR A 123 -10.75 -9.21 -4.97
CA THR A 123 -11.50 -9.12 -3.70
C THR A 123 -10.89 -9.99 -2.59
N SER A 124 -10.41 -11.19 -2.92
CA SER A 124 -9.72 -12.07 -1.95
C SER A 124 -8.35 -11.53 -1.55
N LYS A 125 -7.64 -10.85 -2.46
CA LYS A 125 -6.46 -10.03 -2.10
C LYS A 125 -6.86 -8.81 -1.28
N GLY A 126 -8.07 -8.28 -1.43
CA GLY A 126 -8.65 -7.19 -0.63
C GLY A 126 -9.22 -7.63 0.73
N LYS A 127 -9.61 -8.89 0.92
CA LYS A 127 -10.11 -9.40 2.22
C LYS A 127 -9.04 -9.49 3.33
N LEU A 128 -7.76 -9.28 2.97
CA LEU A 128 -6.69 -9.03 3.94
C LEU A 128 -6.51 -7.55 4.29
N SER A 129 -7.36 -6.67 3.75
CA SER A 129 -7.31 -5.22 4.03
C SER A 129 -8.74 -4.70 4.22
N THR A 130 -9.31 -4.90 5.40
CA THR A 130 -10.44 -4.08 5.85
C THR A 130 -9.90 -2.70 6.22
N THR A 131 -9.79 -1.81 5.24
CA THR A 131 -9.59 -0.39 5.53
C THR A 131 -10.41 0.45 4.56
N PRO A 132 -11.12 1.47 5.06
CA PRO A 132 -11.93 2.38 4.26
C PRO A 132 -11.07 3.05 3.21
N LEU A 133 -11.63 3.21 2.04
CA LEU A 133 -11.11 4.02 0.93
C LEU A 133 -11.09 5.51 1.28
N PRO A 134 -10.50 6.32 0.39
CA PRO A 134 -9.66 7.46 0.66
C PRO A 134 -10.26 8.29 1.77
N THR A 135 -9.60 8.32 2.86
CA THR A 135 -9.88 9.25 3.93
C THR A 135 -9.62 10.64 3.37
N ASP A 136 -10.55 11.56 3.54
CA ASP A 136 -10.29 13.00 3.38
C ASP A 136 -9.19 13.48 4.35
N VAL A 137 -8.69 12.57 5.18
CA VAL A 137 -7.62 12.77 6.15
C VAL A 137 -6.32 12.23 5.55
N PRO A 138 -5.28 13.05 5.43
CA PRO A 138 -3.98 12.59 4.96
C PRO A 138 -3.34 11.58 5.93
N ALA A 139 -2.57 10.64 5.40
CA ALA A 139 -1.85 9.62 6.14
C ALA A 139 -0.95 10.20 7.24
N MET A 140 -0.80 9.46 8.32
CA MET A 140 0.38 9.60 9.18
C MET A 140 1.63 9.27 8.36
N THR A 141 2.35 10.30 7.94
CA THR A 141 3.53 10.18 7.07
C THR A 141 4.80 10.14 7.89
N ILE A 142 5.60 9.10 7.71
CA ILE A 142 6.81 8.81 8.46
C ILE A 142 8.00 8.87 7.50
N GLY A 143 8.93 9.79 7.70
CA GLY A 143 10.20 9.84 6.95
C GLY A 143 11.27 9.01 7.67
N VAL A 144 12.05 8.25 6.91
CA VAL A 144 13.23 7.54 7.42
C VAL A 144 14.44 7.94 6.59
N LEU A 145 15.47 8.47 7.23
CA LEU A 145 16.71 8.89 6.56
C LEU A 145 17.94 8.71 7.45
N ALA A 146 19.10 8.80 6.83
CA ALA A 146 20.38 8.73 7.52
C ALA A 146 21.34 9.81 7.00
N PRO A 147 22.37 10.23 7.76
CA PRO A 147 23.36 11.19 7.27
C PRO A 147 24.21 10.65 6.11
N ARG A 148 24.36 9.32 6.02
CA ARG A 148 25.17 8.66 4.97
C ARG A 148 24.55 7.34 4.53
N GLY A 149 24.91 6.88 3.33
CA GLY A 149 24.45 5.61 2.78
C GLY A 149 24.91 4.39 3.58
N GLY A 150 24.19 3.28 3.40
CA GLY A 150 24.55 2.00 4.01
C GLY A 150 24.14 1.82 5.48
N GLN A 151 23.43 2.76 6.10
CA GLN A 151 23.01 2.69 7.50
C GLN A 151 21.69 1.94 7.73
N GLY A 152 21.11 1.32 6.69
CA GLY A 152 19.93 0.47 6.82
C GLY A 152 18.58 1.19 6.71
N VAL A 153 18.51 2.36 6.09
CA VAL A 153 17.27 3.15 5.92
C VAL A 153 16.15 2.31 5.31
N SER A 154 16.40 1.66 4.17
CA SER A 154 15.41 0.80 3.49
C SER A 154 14.96 -0.37 4.36
N THR A 155 15.88 -1.01 5.08
CA THR A 155 15.57 -2.10 6.02
C THR A 155 14.67 -1.61 7.14
N VAL A 156 14.96 -0.43 7.71
CA VAL A 156 14.13 0.16 8.77
C VAL A 156 12.77 0.56 8.22
N ALA A 157 12.70 1.22 7.06
CA ALA A 157 11.45 1.65 6.47
C ALA A 157 10.48 0.49 6.21
N VAL A 158 10.97 -0.60 5.60
CA VAL A 158 10.15 -1.79 5.30
C VAL A 158 9.66 -2.49 6.56
N ASN A 159 10.57 -2.73 7.52
CA ASN A 159 10.20 -3.44 8.75
C ASN A 159 9.32 -2.57 9.66
N LEU A 160 9.52 -1.25 9.71
CA LEU A 160 8.59 -0.33 10.39
C LEU A 160 7.20 -0.39 9.75
N GLY A 161 7.11 -0.33 8.42
CA GLY A 161 5.84 -0.48 7.70
C GLY A 161 5.13 -1.78 8.05
N HIS A 162 5.86 -2.91 8.10
CA HIS A 162 5.28 -4.19 8.49
C HIS A 162 4.86 -4.22 9.96
N ALA A 163 5.66 -3.67 10.88
CA ALA A 163 5.32 -3.58 12.31
C ALA A 163 4.05 -2.73 12.53
N LEU A 164 3.92 -1.58 11.84
CA LEU A 164 2.71 -0.75 11.85
C LEU A 164 1.48 -1.52 11.38
N ARG A 165 1.60 -2.24 10.27
CA ARG A 165 0.51 -3.08 9.76
C ARG A 165 0.08 -4.15 10.75
N LEU A 166 1.02 -4.83 11.40
CA LEU A 166 0.71 -5.84 12.42
C LEU A 166 0.03 -5.24 13.65
N ALA A 167 0.49 -4.07 14.09
CA ALA A 167 -0.03 -3.39 15.28
C ALA A 167 -1.42 -2.79 15.07
N THR A 168 -1.68 -2.19 13.89
CA THR A 168 -2.92 -1.45 13.61
C THR A 168 -3.95 -2.23 12.82
N LYS A 169 -3.52 -3.28 12.10
CA LYS A 169 -4.29 -3.97 11.06
C LYS A 169 -4.72 -3.06 9.89
N ALA A 170 -4.26 -1.82 9.90
CA ALA A 170 -4.52 -0.85 8.86
C ALA A 170 -3.64 -1.10 7.62
N ASP A 171 -4.02 -0.48 6.53
CA ASP A 171 -3.21 -0.48 5.32
C ASP A 171 -1.99 0.41 5.48
N VAL A 172 -0.85 -0.02 4.96
CA VAL A 172 0.43 0.69 5.04
C VAL A 172 1.10 0.69 3.68
N ILE A 173 1.52 1.87 3.24
CA ILE A 173 2.38 2.03 2.06
C ILE A 173 3.80 2.35 2.52
N VAL A 174 4.78 1.67 1.91
CA VAL A 174 6.19 2.03 2.01
C VAL A 174 6.66 2.47 0.62
N ALA A 175 7.14 3.70 0.50
CA ALA A 175 7.61 4.26 -0.75
C ALA A 175 9.12 4.53 -0.68
N GLU A 176 9.87 3.88 -1.58
CA GLU A 176 11.31 4.07 -1.73
C GLU A 176 11.57 5.22 -2.71
N LEU A 177 11.78 6.43 -2.17
CA LEU A 177 11.96 7.66 -2.97
C LEU A 177 13.42 7.85 -3.42
N ARG A 178 14.01 6.78 -3.96
CA ARG A 178 15.42 6.69 -4.34
C ARG A 178 15.60 6.25 -5.80
N PRO A 179 15.28 7.13 -6.77
CA PRO A 179 15.44 6.76 -8.17
C PRO A 179 16.87 6.36 -8.47
N GLY A 180 17.07 5.24 -9.17
CA GLY A 180 18.38 4.72 -9.56
C GLY A 180 19.21 4.08 -8.43
N MET A 181 18.71 4.07 -7.20
CA MET A 181 19.36 3.50 -6.02
C MET A 181 18.41 2.62 -5.18
N GLY A 182 17.37 2.09 -5.82
CA GLY A 182 16.41 1.21 -5.18
C GLY A 182 17.04 -0.10 -4.71
N SER A 183 16.64 -0.59 -3.56
CA SER A 183 17.11 -1.85 -2.97
C SER A 183 15.97 -2.72 -2.46
N ILE A 184 14.81 -2.14 -2.17
CA ILE A 184 13.67 -2.86 -1.59
C ILE A 184 13.07 -3.85 -2.58
N GLY A 185 12.95 -3.47 -3.86
CA GLY A 185 12.36 -4.33 -4.89
C GLY A 185 13.04 -5.69 -5.01
N PRO A 186 14.36 -5.77 -5.25
CA PRO A 186 15.10 -7.03 -5.31
C PRO A 186 14.96 -7.90 -4.05
N ASP A 187 14.98 -7.25 -2.86
CA ASP A 187 14.87 -7.94 -1.57
C ASP A 187 13.45 -8.49 -1.31
N LEU A 188 12.42 -7.92 -1.94
CA LEU A 188 11.02 -8.29 -1.73
C LEU A 188 10.34 -8.88 -2.98
N GLY A 189 11.09 -9.23 -4.00
CA GLY A 189 10.60 -10.09 -5.09
C GLY A 189 10.38 -9.41 -6.44
N ASP A 190 10.63 -8.11 -6.56
CA ASP A 190 10.66 -7.43 -7.86
C ASP A 190 12.11 -7.17 -8.29
N SER A 191 12.59 -7.93 -9.28
CA SER A 191 13.96 -7.83 -9.79
C SER A 191 14.21 -6.63 -10.72
N ASN A 192 13.15 -5.98 -11.22
CA ASN A 192 13.27 -4.87 -12.17
C ASN A 192 12.16 -3.83 -11.95
N PRO A 193 12.13 -3.17 -10.80
CA PRO A 193 11.09 -2.20 -10.47
C PRO A 193 11.19 -0.95 -11.36
N LYS A 194 10.07 -0.53 -11.93
CA LYS A 194 9.97 0.63 -12.83
C LYS A 194 8.92 1.65 -12.38
N ALA A 195 8.02 1.27 -11.48
CA ALA A 195 6.85 2.08 -11.13
C ALA A 195 7.21 3.52 -10.75
N LEU A 196 8.22 3.74 -9.90
CA LEU A 196 8.66 5.09 -9.54
C LEU A 196 9.18 5.86 -10.77
N THR A 197 10.03 5.22 -11.60
CA THR A 197 10.57 5.85 -12.82
C THR A 197 9.46 6.25 -13.78
N ASP A 198 8.51 5.36 -14.04
CA ASP A 198 7.39 5.59 -14.96
C ASP A 198 6.50 6.73 -14.47
N LEU A 199 6.23 6.80 -13.15
CA LEU A 199 5.48 7.90 -12.53
C LEU A 199 6.22 9.23 -12.59
N LEU A 200 7.55 9.25 -12.43
CA LEU A 200 8.35 10.48 -12.45
C LEU A 200 8.64 11.02 -13.86
N THR A 201 8.65 10.14 -14.87
CA THR A 201 8.88 10.52 -16.27
C THR A 201 7.59 10.79 -17.03
N GLY A 202 6.46 10.33 -16.52
CA GLY A 202 5.15 10.55 -17.10
C GLY A 202 4.61 11.97 -16.91
N ASN A 203 3.45 12.23 -17.51
CA ASN A 203 2.75 13.50 -17.33
C ASN A 203 2.15 13.60 -15.93
N VAL A 204 2.50 14.64 -15.17
CA VAL A 204 1.98 14.88 -13.81
C VAL A 204 0.45 15.00 -13.79
N GLY A 205 -0.16 15.54 -14.84
CA GLY A 205 -1.62 15.64 -14.98
C GLY A 205 -2.33 14.29 -15.08
N GLU A 206 -1.64 13.27 -15.60
CA GLU A 206 -2.15 11.89 -15.74
C GLU A 206 -1.86 11.02 -14.50
N MET A 207 -1.03 11.50 -13.58
CA MET A 207 -0.71 10.83 -12.33
C MET A 207 -1.90 10.93 -11.35
N THR A 208 -3.00 10.25 -11.65
CA THR A 208 -4.16 10.19 -10.75
C THR A 208 -3.89 9.31 -9.52
N ARG A 209 -4.71 9.45 -8.46
CA ARG A 209 -4.64 8.54 -7.29
C ARG A 209 -4.84 7.07 -7.70
N GLN A 210 -5.74 6.83 -8.65
CA GLN A 210 -6.00 5.49 -9.15
C GLN A 210 -4.79 4.90 -9.86
N LYS A 211 -4.13 5.67 -10.73
CA LYS A 211 -2.89 5.26 -11.40
C LYS A 211 -1.79 4.92 -10.40
N VAL A 212 -1.55 5.79 -9.41
CA VAL A 212 -0.56 5.52 -8.35
C VAL A 212 -0.92 4.26 -7.56
N LYS A 213 -2.21 4.03 -7.25
CA LYS A 213 -2.67 2.81 -6.56
C LYS A 213 -2.40 1.54 -7.37
N GLU A 214 -2.59 1.58 -8.67
CA GLU A 214 -2.35 0.45 -9.59
C GLU A 214 -0.87 0.10 -9.72
N ASP A 215 0.01 1.10 -9.63
CA ASP A 215 1.46 0.94 -9.73
C ASP A 215 2.11 0.44 -8.41
N LEU A 216 1.33 0.33 -7.31
CA LEU A 216 1.83 -0.22 -6.05
C LEU A 216 1.93 -1.75 -6.11
N TYR A 217 3.09 -2.26 -5.76
CA TYR A 217 3.30 -3.70 -5.56
C TYR A 217 2.67 -4.15 -4.25
N VAL A 218 1.87 -5.21 -4.27
CA VAL A 218 1.28 -5.81 -3.07
C VAL A 218 2.09 -7.04 -2.67
N HIS A 219 2.80 -6.92 -1.57
CA HIS A 219 3.61 -8.00 -1.02
C HIS A 219 2.75 -9.02 -0.23
N GLU A 220 3.21 -10.27 -0.06
CA GLU A 220 2.51 -11.33 0.69
C GLU A 220 2.22 -10.97 2.15
N THR A 221 3.04 -10.12 2.78
CA THR A 221 2.79 -9.55 4.12
C THR A 221 1.61 -8.57 4.16
N GLY A 222 1.06 -8.24 2.99
CA GLY A 222 0.01 -7.25 2.82
C GLY A 222 0.50 -5.80 2.81
N LEU A 223 1.81 -5.54 2.85
CA LEU A 223 2.36 -4.22 2.58
C LEU A 223 2.13 -3.83 1.13
N ARG A 224 1.81 -2.57 0.90
CA ARG A 224 1.86 -1.96 -0.43
C ARG A 224 3.16 -1.19 -0.58
N LEU A 225 3.86 -1.40 -1.67
CA LEU A 225 5.22 -0.93 -1.86
C LEU A 225 5.35 -0.17 -3.18
N LEU A 226 5.99 0.97 -3.14
CA LEU A 226 6.47 1.67 -4.31
C LEU A 226 8.00 1.59 -4.33
N PHE A 227 8.54 0.88 -5.29
CA PHE A 227 9.96 0.62 -5.38
C PHE A 227 10.70 1.69 -6.17
N GLY A 228 11.86 2.08 -5.69
CA GLY A 228 12.85 2.81 -6.46
C GLY A 228 13.48 1.94 -7.56
N SER A 229 13.82 2.55 -8.69
CA SER A 229 14.55 1.86 -9.76
C SER A 229 15.96 1.46 -9.30
N THR A 230 16.39 0.29 -9.71
CA THR A 230 17.77 -0.22 -9.50
C THR A 230 18.75 0.25 -10.59
N GLN A 231 18.28 0.96 -11.61
CA GLN A 231 19.11 1.38 -12.75
C GLN A 231 19.81 2.70 -12.44
N PRO A 232 21.17 2.74 -12.35
CA PRO A 232 21.90 3.96 -11.97
C PRO A 232 21.63 5.19 -12.84
N LYS A 233 21.27 4.99 -14.13
CA LYS A 233 20.91 6.09 -15.03
C LYS A 233 19.70 6.90 -14.55
N ASP A 234 18.79 6.29 -13.78
CA ASP A 234 17.58 6.92 -13.27
C ASP A 234 17.87 7.84 -12.07
N ALA A 235 19.12 7.85 -11.55
CA ALA A 235 19.50 8.73 -10.44
C ALA A 235 19.32 10.23 -10.77
N THR A 236 19.31 10.61 -12.04
CA THR A 236 19.02 11.99 -12.48
C THR A 236 17.59 12.44 -12.11
N LEU A 237 16.65 11.50 -11.94
CA LEU A 237 15.27 11.75 -11.55
C LEU A 237 15.13 12.28 -10.11
N VAL A 238 16.20 12.28 -9.31
CA VAL A 238 16.26 12.98 -8.03
C VAL A 238 15.95 14.49 -8.16
N ASN A 239 16.11 15.05 -9.34
CA ASN A 239 15.79 16.44 -9.65
C ASN A 239 14.34 16.65 -10.11
N SER A 240 13.54 15.59 -10.26
CA SER A 240 12.12 15.65 -10.65
C SER A 240 11.24 16.03 -9.46
N LEU A 241 11.46 17.23 -8.88
CA LEU A 241 10.83 17.66 -7.62
C LEU A 241 9.30 17.75 -7.74
N ALA A 242 8.77 18.40 -8.79
CA ALA A 242 7.34 18.58 -8.96
C ALA A 242 6.57 17.26 -9.18
N PRO A 243 7.02 16.31 -10.04
CA PRO A 243 6.44 14.98 -10.12
C PRO A 243 6.49 14.21 -8.80
N MET A 244 7.60 14.28 -8.05
CA MET A 244 7.75 13.60 -6.77
C MET A 244 6.80 14.18 -5.70
N GLU A 245 6.68 15.51 -5.63
CA GLU A 245 5.74 16.19 -4.75
C GLU A 245 4.29 15.77 -5.06
N ALA A 246 3.94 15.74 -6.34
CA ALA A 246 2.64 15.29 -6.79
C ALA A 246 2.37 13.83 -6.43
N LEU A 247 3.37 12.96 -6.56
CA LEU A 247 3.30 11.55 -6.19
C LEU A 247 3.08 11.38 -4.68
N VAL A 248 3.93 12.00 -3.85
CA VAL A 248 3.82 11.87 -2.38
C VAL A 248 2.47 12.42 -1.90
N ASN A 249 2.02 13.54 -2.44
CA ASN A 249 0.69 14.08 -2.11
C ASN A 249 -0.43 13.06 -2.42
N ARG A 250 -0.35 12.32 -3.53
CA ARG A 250 -1.36 11.29 -3.84
C ARG A 250 -1.26 10.08 -2.91
N LEU A 251 -0.04 9.66 -2.58
CA LEU A 251 0.20 8.54 -1.66
C LEU A 251 -0.38 8.81 -0.26
N THR A 252 -0.33 10.07 0.24
CA THR A 252 -0.86 10.43 1.56
C THR A 252 -2.37 10.21 1.70
N TYR A 253 -3.11 10.13 0.58
CA TYR A 253 -4.56 9.89 0.60
C TYR A 253 -4.93 8.46 0.20
N LEU A 254 -3.95 7.56 0.03
CA LEU A 254 -4.18 6.16 -0.34
C LEU A 254 -4.09 5.18 0.84
N THR A 255 -3.66 5.66 2.02
CA THR A 255 -3.38 4.80 3.18
C THR A 255 -3.46 5.61 4.48
N PRO A 256 -3.79 4.99 5.62
CA PRO A 256 -3.63 5.64 6.93
C PRO A 256 -2.17 5.88 7.33
N TYR A 257 -1.24 5.00 6.93
CA TYR A 257 0.18 5.10 7.26
C TYR A 257 1.05 5.04 6.01
N LEU A 258 1.88 6.07 5.83
CA LEU A 258 2.83 6.19 4.72
C LEU A 258 4.24 6.27 5.27
N VAL A 259 5.09 5.30 4.94
CA VAL A 259 6.51 5.31 5.28
C VAL A 259 7.33 5.68 4.05
N LEU A 260 8.12 6.74 4.14
CA LEU A 260 8.99 7.22 3.08
C LEU A 260 10.43 6.82 3.37
N ASP A 261 11.02 5.95 2.56
CA ASP A 261 12.47 5.74 2.51
C ASP A 261 13.09 6.92 1.74
N LEU A 262 13.67 7.84 2.50
CA LEU A 262 14.29 9.06 1.98
C LEU A 262 15.79 8.87 1.68
N GLY A 263 16.36 7.71 2.04
CA GLY A 263 17.75 7.39 1.80
C GLY A 263 18.73 8.16 2.67
N ALA A 264 19.76 8.74 2.07
CA ALA A 264 20.85 9.37 2.80
C ALA A 264 21.08 10.81 2.37
N GLY A 265 21.40 11.65 3.37
CA GLY A 265 21.71 13.06 3.20
C GLY A 265 20.49 13.94 2.89
N LEU A 266 20.71 15.24 2.85
CA LEU A 266 19.68 16.24 2.55
C LEU A 266 19.78 16.71 1.09
N THR A 267 19.51 15.80 0.14
CA THR A 267 19.36 16.19 -1.27
C THR A 267 18.18 17.15 -1.43
N PRO A 268 18.12 17.96 -2.52
CA PRO A 268 16.96 18.84 -2.78
C PRO A 268 15.62 18.10 -2.74
N LEU A 269 15.60 16.84 -3.18
CA LEU A 269 14.44 15.98 -3.08
C LEU A 269 14.04 15.71 -1.61
N VAL A 270 15.01 15.28 -0.79
CA VAL A 270 14.77 14.99 0.64
C VAL A 270 14.29 16.22 1.37
N GLN A 271 14.94 17.39 1.14
CA GLN A 271 14.51 18.67 1.72
C GLN A 271 13.03 18.98 1.43
N LYS A 272 12.57 18.67 0.21
CA LYS A 272 11.18 18.87 -0.17
C LYS A 272 10.26 17.82 0.45
N MET A 273 10.69 16.56 0.53
CA MET A 273 9.85 15.46 1.02
C MET A 273 9.66 15.47 2.54
N VAL A 274 10.63 15.98 3.31
CA VAL A 274 10.48 16.05 4.77
C VAL A 274 9.32 16.95 5.22
N SER A 275 8.89 17.92 4.40
CA SER A 275 7.73 18.76 4.68
C SER A 275 6.39 17.99 4.68
N PHE A 276 6.34 16.82 4.07
CA PHE A 276 5.17 15.94 4.11
C PHE A 276 5.14 15.04 5.36
N CYS A 277 6.27 14.95 6.09
CA CYS A 277 6.40 14.02 7.19
C CYS A 277 5.82 14.59 8.49
N ASN A 278 5.01 13.79 9.18
CA ASN A 278 4.54 14.09 10.53
C ASN A 278 5.60 13.78 11.58
N ILE A 279 6.43 12.77 11.30
CA ILE A 279 7.57 12.35 12.10
C ILE A 279 8.72 11.93 11.19
N VAL A 280 9.94 12.25 11.58
CA VAL A 280 11.17 11.94 10.83
C VAL A 280 12.10 11.15 11.72
N PHE A 281 12.43 9.93 11.30
CA PHE A 281 13.43 9.11 11.97
C PHE A 281 14.81 9.28 11.33
N VAL A 282 15.76 9.77 12.12
CA VAL A 282 17.17 9.86 11.75
C VAL A 282 17.90 8.63 12.28
N LEU A 283 18.56 7.89 11.41
CA LEU A 283 19.37 6.74 11.83
C LEU A 283 20.75 7.21 12.31
N ALA A 284 21.20 6.62 13.41
CA ALA A 284 22.52 6.87 14.00
C ALA A 284 23.23 5.55 14.30
N GLU A 285 24.48 5.41 13.89
CA GLU A 285 25.35 4.31 14.36
C GLU A 285 26.02 4.73 15.66
N PRO A 286 26.25 3.79 16.63
CA PRO A 286 26.83 4.10 17.93
C PRO A 286 28.36 4.28 17.88
N VAL A 287 28.80 5.17 16.99
CA VAL A 287 30.21 5.55 16.75
C VAL A 287 30.31 7.08 16.78
N PRO A 288 31.27 7.71 17.47
CA PRO A 288 31.31 9.16 17.70
C PRO A 288 31.10 10.02 16.45
N ASN A 289 31.84 9.74 15.38
CA ASN A 289 31.69 10.51 14.13
C ASN A 289 30.32 10.32 13.45
N ALA A 290 29.74 9.12 13.53
CA ALA A 290 28.43 8.85 12.97
C ALA A 290 27.33 9.57 13.75
N VAL A 291 27.45 9.61 15.08
CA VAL A 291 26.52 10.35 15.97
C VAL A 291 26.58 11.85 15.67
N ASN A 292 27.78 12.41 15.52
CA ASN A 292 27.93 13.83 15.16
C ASN A 292 27.27 14.16 13.83
N HIS A 293 27.43 13.31 12.80
CA HIS A 293 26.75 13.52 11.53
C HIS A 293 25.21 13.40 11.66
N SER A 294 24.72 12.49 12.51
CA SER A 294 23.29 12.38 12.76
C SER A 294 22.77 13.61 13.48
N LYS A 295 23.52 14.17 14.44
CA LYS A 295 23.17 15.42 15.12
C LYS A 295 23.12 16.60 14.14
N MET A 296 24.14 16.76 13.29
CA MET A 296 24.15 17.80 12.24
C MET A 296 22.92 17.67 11.33
N LEU A 297 22.60 16.45 10.89
CA LEU A 297 21.39 16.19 10.09
C LEU A 297 20.12 16.60 10.81
N MET A 298 20.02 16.34 12.12
CA MET A 298 18.86 16.76 12.93
C MET A 298 18.76 18.28 13.05
N ASP A 299 19.88 18.97 13.19
CA ASP A 299 19.92 20.42 13.23
C ASP A 299 19.53 21.03 11.88
N ASP A 300 20.06 20.51 10.78
CA ASP A 300 19.68 20.92 9.41
C ASP A 300 18.19 20.69 9.14
N LEU A 301 17.60 19.57 9.61
CA LEU A 301 16.16 19.31 9.51
C LEU A 301 15.34 20.34 10.29
N ALA A 302 15.81 20.74 11.47
CA ALA A 302 15.15 21.78 12.27
C ALA A 302 15.22 23.14 11.57
N ASP A 303 16.35 23.48 10.92
CA ASP A 303 16.52 24.71 10.13
C ASP A 303 15.62 24.72 8.88
N LEU A 304 15.29 23.54 8.33
CA LEU A 304 14.29 23.38 7.28
C LEU A 304 12.84 23.49 7.76
N GLY A 305 12.62 23.74 9.05
CA GLY A 305 11.28 23.93 9.64
C GLY A 305 10.64 22.65 10.18
N VAL A 306 11.35 21.52 10.21
CA VAL A 306 10.85 20.31 10.88
C VAL A 306 10.92 20.53 12.41
N THR A 307 9.77 20.50 13.07
CA THR A 307 9.72 20.69 14.52
C THR A 307 10.59 19.65 15.25
N ARG A 308 11.45 20.07 16.18
CA ARG A 308 12.37 19.16 16.89
C ARG A 308 11.67 17.96 17.55
N GLN A 309 10.46 18.14 18.05
CA GLN A 309 9.66 17.05 18.61
C GLN A 309 9.27 15.97 17.56
N CYS A 310 9.22 16.35 16.29
CA CYS A 310 8.95 15.44 15.18
C CYS A 310 10.21 14.72 14.67
N ILE A 311 11.40 15.13 15.09
CA ILE A 311 12.68 14.48 14.75
C ILE A 311 13.02 13.47 15.83
N LYS A 312 13.11 12.19 15.48
CA LYS A 312 13.41 11.10 16.41
C LYS A 312 14.62 10.32 15.94
N VAL A 313 15.35 9.72 16.85
CA VAL A 313 16.56 8.96 16.52
C VAL A 313 16.33 7.46 16.75
N ILE A 314 16.76 6.68 15.77
CA ILE A 314 16.88 5.21 15.85
C ILE A 314 18.37 4.87 15.84
N VAL A 315 18.86 4.18 16.85
CA VAL A 315 20.21 3.63 16.84
C VAL A 315 20.20 2.33 16.03
N VAL A 316 21.01 2.28 14.98
CA VAL A 316 21.22 1.05 14.21
C VAL A 316 22.62 0.52 14.46
N ASN A 317 22.69 -0.52 15.25
CA ASN A 317 23.95 -1.18 15.53
C ASN A 317 24.16 -2.31 14.50
N ARG A 318 25.20 -2.19 13.69
CA ARG A 318 25.54 -3.14 12.62
C ARG A 318 26.60 -4.15 13.00
N ILE A 319 27.41 -3.83 14.03
CA ILE A 319 28.55 -4.62 14.44
C ILE A 319 28.50 -4.79 15.96
N ARG A 320 28.75 -5.98 16.46
CA ARG A 320 28.95 -6.19 17.90
C ARG A 320 30.36 -5.77 18.27
N SER A 321 30.47 -4.78 19.16
CA SER A 321 31.76 -4.29 19.67
C SER A 321 31.56 -3.66 21.02
N ASP A 322 32.49 -3.93 21.95
CA ASP A 322 32.47 -3.35 23.28
C ASP A 322 32.99 -1.90 23.34
N THR A 323 33.52 -1.41 22.20
CA THR A 323 34.03 -0.03 22.06
C THR A 323 32.98 0.94 21.53
N GLN A 324 31.74 0.52 21.37
CA GLN A 324 30.66 1.37 20.91
C GLN A 324 30.12 2.26 22.04
N LEU A 325 29.53 3.41 21.62
CA LEU A 325 28.84 4.28 22.55
C LEU A 325 27.61 3.56 23.13
N ASN A 326 27.43 3.66 24.41
CA ASN A 326 26.23 3.19 25.08
C ASN A 326 25.07 4.19 24.90
N MET A 327 23.86 3.80 25.30
CA MET A 327 22.65 4.62 25.07
C MET A 327 22.73 5.99 25.79
N SER A 328 23.29 6.07 26.98
CA SER A 328 23.44 7.34 27.71
C SER A 328 24.42 8.29 27.02
N GLN A 329 25.53 7.76 26.50
CA GLN A 329 26.47 8.54 25.70
C GLN A 329 25.87 9.01 24.37
N MET A 330 25.05 8.15 23.77
CA MET A 330 24.28 8.53 22.55
C MET A 330 23.31 9.68 22.85
N GLU A 331 22.55 9.58 23.93
CA GLU A 331 21.62 10.60 24.38
C GLU A 331 22.31 11.94 24.64
N GLU A 332 23.43 11.92 25.36
CA GLU A 332 24.23 13.11 25.65
C GLU A 332 24.72 13.81 24.37
N LEU A 333 25.28 13.04 23.44
CA LEU A 333 25.80 13.58 22.17
C LEU A 333 24.69 14.08 21.24
N LEU A 334 23.58 13.37 21.15
CA LEU A 334 22.44 13.74 20.29
C LEU A 334 21.57 14.84 20.88
N GLY A 335 21.60 15.02 22.21
CA GLY A 335 20.73 15.94 22.93
C GLY A 335 19.29 15.43 23.11
N GLN A 336 19.04 14.17 22.78
CA GLN A 336 17.76 13.49 23.02
C GLN A 336 17.93 11.97 23.10
N ALA A 337 17.06 11.31 23.84
CA ALA A 337 17.05 9.86 23.95
C ALA A 337 16.64 9.20 22.63
N PRO A 338 17.39 8.21 22.11
CA PRO A 338 16.97 7.39 21.00
C PRO A 338 15.70 6.59 21.33
N VAL A 339 14.80 6.46 20.36
CA VAL A 339 13.52 5.73 20.54
C VAL A 339 13.76 4.24 20.71
N VAL A 340 14.69 3.69 19.94
CA VAL A 340 15.03 2.27 19.95
C VAL A 340 16.46 2.07 19.46
N ALA A 341 17.11 1.01 19.93
CA ALA A 341 18.34 0.49 19.34
C ALA A 341 18.04 -0.84 18.64
N ILE A 342 18.32 -0.89 17.34
CA ILE A 342 18.23 -2.11 16.53
C ILE A 342 19.58 -2.81 16.60
N THR A 343 19.58 -4.02 17.15
CA THR A 343 20.80 -4.82 17.35
C THR A 343 21.22 -5.52 16.07
N PRO A 344 22.51 -5.87 15.89
CA PRO A 344 23.00 -6.58 14.73
C PRO A 344 22.30 -7.94 14.54
N ALA A 345 21.75 -8.16 13.37
CA ALA A 345 21.08 -9.42 13.00
C ALA A 345 21.39 -9.80 11.53
N PRO A 346 22.69 -9.92 11.14
CA PRO A 346 23.06 -10.12 9.74
C PRO A 346 22.46 -11.39 9.13
N GLU A 347 22.42 -12.49 9.89
CA GLU A 347 21.84 -13.76 9.43
C GLU A 347 20.33 -13.60 9.15
N LEU A 348 19.60 -12.90 10.02
CA LEU A 348 18.19 -12.65 9.84
C LEU A 348 17.94 -11.76 8.61
N MET A 349 18.75 -10.72 8.39
CA MET A 349 18.65 -9.86 7.22
C MET A 349 18.95 -10.63 5.94
N TYR A 350 19.97 -11.50 5.94
CA TYR A 350 20.26 -12.37 4.82
C TYR A 350 19.12 -13.37 4.54
N MET A 351 18.56 -13.97 5.59
CA MET A 351 17.42 -14.90 5.45
C MET A 351 16.19 -14.21 4.89
N SER A 352 15.88 -13.00 5.36
CA SER A 352 14.72 -12.23 4.89
C SER A 352 14.85 -11.85 3.42
N ALA A 353 16.01 -11.34 2.99
CA ALA A 353 16.26 -11.00 1.59
C ALA A 353 16.22 -12.24 0.68
N ARG A 354 16.83 -13.37 1.10
CA ARG A 354 16.75 -14.63 0.38
C ARG A 354 15.33 -15.18 0.29
N GLY A 355 14.55 -15.04 1.34
CA GLY A 355 13.13 -15.43 1.41
C GLY A 355 12.19 -14.43 0.76
N LYS A 356 12.71 -13.31 0.20
CA LYS A 356 11.92 -12.22 -0.38
C LYS A 356 10.83 -11.71 0.56
N THR A 357 11.18 -11.56 1.84
CA THR A 357 10.24 -11.15 2.88
C THR A 357 10.88 -10.19 3.89
N THR A 358 10.12 -9.66 4.82
CA THR A 358 10.63 -8.77 5.86
C THR A 358 11.31 -9.56 6.99
N ALA A 359 12.21 -8.93 7.75
CA ALA A 359 12.85 -9.56 8.90
C ALA A 359 11.84 -10.02 9.96
N ILE A 360 10.76 -9.26 10.15
CA ILE A 360 9.65 -9.61 11.05
C ILE A 360 8.93 -10.87 10.59
N ALA A 361 8.61 -10.99 9.30
CA ALA A 361 7.93 -12.18 8.77
C ALA A 361 8.85 -13.40 8.78
N ALA A 362 10.13 -13.22 8.48
CA ALA A 362 11.12 -14.31 8.52
C ALA A 362 11.31 -14.90 9.92
N ARG A 363 11.27 -14.06 10.99
CA ARG A 363 11.35 -14.49 12.39
C ARG A 363 10.52 -13.58 13.32
N PRO A 364 9.22 -13.84 13.50
CA PRO A 364 8.32 -12.99 14.29
C PRO A 364 8.73 -12.86 15.77
N ASP A 365 9.32 -13.91 16.35
CA ASP A 365 9.71 -13.95 17.77
C ASP A 365 11.13 -13.41 18.03
N SER A 366 11.82 -12.90 17.01
CA SER A 366 13.17 -12.37 17.14
C SER A 366 13.23 -11.09 17.95
N LEU A 367 14.38 -10.81 18.59
CA LEU A 367 14.64 -9.52 19.23
C LEU A 367 14.46 -8.36 18.24
N THR A 368 14.88 -8.55 16.98
CA THR A 368 14.70 -7.57 15.91
C THR A 368 13.24 -7.27 15.68
N ALA A 369 12.36 -8.28 15.61
CA ALA A 369 10.91 -8.08 15.47
C ALA A 369 10.33 -7.29 16.65
N GLN A 370 10.75 -7.58 17.89
CA GLN A 370 10.33 -6.84 19.06
C GLN A 370 10.81 -5.37 19.04
N GLN A 371 12.01 -5.12 18.53
CA GLN A 371 12.55 -3.75 18.37
C GLN A 371 11.75 -2.95 17.34
N PHE A 372 11.37 -3.55 16.22
CA PHE A 372 10.48 -2.90 15.25
C PHE A 372 9.05 -2.71 15.78
N SER A 373 8.54 -3.63 16.61
CA SER A 373 7.26 -3.45 17.29
C SER A 373 7.29 -2.25 18.25
N LYS A 374 8.38 -2.07 19.01
CA LYS A 374 8.56 -0.87 19.84
C LYS A 374 8.59 0.41 19.00
N LEU A 375 9.24 0.38 17.84
CA LEU A 375 9.28 1.52 16.94
C LEU A 375 7.89 1.87 16.41
N ALA A 376 7.08 0.87 16.03
CA ALA A 376 5.69 1.08 15.62
C ALA A 376 4.85 1.67 16.77
N THR A 377 5.02 1.17 18.00
CA THR A 377 4.36 1.73 19.20
C THR A 377 4.70 3.20 19.40
N ALA A 378 5.97 3.59 19.23
CA ALA A 378 6.38 5.00 19.35
C ALA A 378 5.72 5.90 18.30
N VAL A 379 5.50 5.42 17.08
CA VAL A 379 4.74 6.14 16.05
C VAL A 379 3.28 6.34 16.48
N LEU A 380 2.63 5.29 16.99
CA LEU A 380 1.24 5.35 17.44
C LEU A 380 1.04 6.22 18.68
N GLU A 381 2.02 6.25 19.58
CA GLU A 381 2.02 7.17 20.73
C GLU A 381 2.17 8.62 20.30
N PHE A 382 3.04 8.89 19.34
CA PHE A 382 3.20 10.22 18.74
C PHE A 382 1.92 10.69 18.03
N GLU A 383 1.25 9.81 17.30
CA GLU A 383 -0.03 10.11 16.64
C GLU A 383 -1.12 10.54 17.64
N LYS A 384 -1.19 9.90 18.81
CA LYS A 384 -2.16 10.23 19.86
C LYS A 384 -1.92 11.56 20.57
N GLN A 385 -0.69 12.08 20.49
CA GLN A 385 -0.30 13.34 21.14
C GLN A 385 -0.54 14.57 20.23
N LYS A 386 -0.87 14.33 18.99
CA LYS A 386 -1.12 15.35 17.97
C LYS A 386 -2.61 15.67 17.82
#